data_2d5f0677797b478daadc875de512d2d3
#
_entry.id   2d5f0677797b478daadc875de512d2d3
#
_cell.length_a   1.000
_cell.length_b   1.000
_cell.length_c   1.000
_cell.angle_alpha   90.00
_cell.angle_beta   90.00
_cell.angle_gamma   90.00
#
_symmetry.space_group_name_H-M   'P 1'
#
loop_
_entity.id
_entity.type
_entity.pdbx_description
1 polymer ?
#
loop_
_entity_poly.entity_id
_entity_poly.type
_entity_poly.pdbx_seq_one_letter_code
_entity_poly.pdbx_strand_id
1 'polypeptide(L)'
;LEGHKISLYNREEEKHLIEPIIKSKTLKVSGVKQGLATLKNVSYHPSDLKDIVQDVDCVLVAARAFGHEPLIESCLPYLKENACIVVFTGYWAAFRVQPLLSRFGRTDITVGEMTLLPLACQMLGPGHVEISGKKSKMRIAGYPKSRAARVYETLKPVLPQLFLGGTVLETSLENYNPIMHVPIALFNLGQLEKKLKTFKFYHEGISPLVANVIDAVDSERMSLIEMFDLDLMSARDMVSDYYETEGTSTYEIIKNWRAVKEYVLPNPLSYVREELLYGLVTTASLCDLLGIPAEATKTLIASWSIVDGVNYWQKGVKVDRLGVEGLDKDEIIALATT
;
A
#
# COMPACT_ATOMS: atom_id res chain seq x y z
N LEU A 1 1.93 2.17 -21.47
CA LEU A 1 1.66 0.85 -22.03
C LEU A 1 2.73 0.37 -23.04
N GLU A 2 3.50 1.23 -23.61
CA GLU A 2 4.78 1.09 -24.33
C GLU A 2 5.13 -0.35 -24.83
N GLY A 3 4.14 -1.05 -25.46
CA GLY A 3 4.32 -2.41 -26.01
C GLY A 3 3.99 -3.56 -25.05
N HIS A 4 3.65 -3.30 -23.80
CA HIS A 4 3.25 -4.35 -22.84
C HIS A 4 1.81 -4.81 -23.08
N LYS A 5 1.60 -6.13 -22.96
CA LYS A 5 0.26 -6.74 -23.01
C LYS A 5 -0.33 -6.75 -21.60
N ILE A 6 -1.39 -5.99 -21.37
CA ILE A 6 -2.03 -5.87 -20.06
C ILE A 6 -3.37 -6.61 -20.09
N SER A 7 -3.56 -7.47 -19.10
CA SER A 7 -4.85 -8.05 -18.75
C SER A 7 -5.33 -7.40 -17.44
N LEU A 8 -6.61 -7.09 -17.36
CA LEU A 8 -7.22 -6.48 -16.17
C LEU A 8 -8.31 -7.41 -15.64
N TYR A 9 -8.23 -7.71 -14.37
CA TYR A 9 -9.26 -8.44 -13.65
C TYR A 9 -9.74 -7.62 -12.44
N ASN A 10 -11.03 -7.65 -12.17
CA ASN A 10 -11.62 -7.13 -10.95
C ASN A 10 -12.66 -8.10 -10.42
N ARG A 11 -13.10 -7.91 -9.18
CA ARG A 11 -14.15 -8.74 -8.58
C ARG A 11 -15.53 -8.40 -9.16
N GLU A 12 -16.45 -9.34 -9.04
CA GLU A 12 -17.83 -9.17 -9.53
C GLU A 12 -18.56 -8.01 -8.82
N GLU A 13 -18.29 -7.78 -7.54
CA GLU A 13 -18.86 -6.68 -6.77
C GLU A 13 -18.51 -5.29 -7.36
N GLU A 14 -17.34 -5.20 -8.01
CA GLU A 14 -16.84 -3.99 -8.68
C GLU A 14 -17.19 -3.96 -10.18
N LYS A 15 -18.13 -4.79 -10.63
CA LYS A 15 -18.57 -4.92 -12.03
C LYS A 15 -18.91 -3.57 -12.66
N HIS A 16 -19.63 -2.72 -11.93
CA HIS A 16 -20.06 -1.40 -12.40
C HIS A 16 -18.89 -0.48 -12.79
N LEU A 17 -17.71 -0.65 -12.19
CA LEU A 17 -16.51 0.12 -12.50
C LEU A 17 -15.81 -0.39 -13.76
N ILE A 18 -15.90 -1.68 -14.03
CA ILE A 18 -15.11 -2.35 -15.06
C ILE A 18 -15.90 -2.59 -16.37
N GLU A 19 -17.23 -2.65 -16.33
CA GLU A 19 -18.07 -2.91 -17.52
C GLU A 19 -17.79 -1.96 -18.71
N PRO A 20 -17.63 -0.63 -18.54
CA PRO A 20 -17.28 0.25 -19.64
C PRO A 20 -15.92 -0.08 -20.25
N ILE A 21 -14.97 -0.53 -19.42
CA ILE A 21 -13.63 -0.93 -19.86
C ILE A 21 -13.70 -2.25 -20.63
N ILE A 22 -14.55 -3.20 -20.20
CA ILE A 22 -14.77 -4.47 -20.90
C ILE A 22 -15.30 -4.23 -22.31
N LYS A 23 -16.28 -3.32 -22.45
CA LYS A 23 -16.90 -2.99 -23.74
C LYS A 23 -15.94 -2.29 -24.70
N SER A 24 -15.17 -1.32 -24.19
CA SER A 24 -14.26 -0.50 -25.00
C SER A 24 -12.85 -1.09 -25.12
N LYS A 25 -12.46 -1.95 -24.19
CA LYS A 25 -11.06 -2.38 -23.96
C LYS A 25 -10.08 -1.21 -23.81
N THR A 26 -10.58 -0.08 -23.34
CA THR A 26 -9.79 1.15 -23.20
C THR A 26 -9.99 1.77 -21.82
N LEU A 27 -8.96 2.48 -21.35
CA LEU A 27 -8.96 3.27 -20.13
C LEU A 27 -8.52 4.69 -20.49
N LYS A 28 -9.38 5.68 -20.21
CA LYS A 28 -9.03 7.09 -20.36
C LYS A 28 -8.17 7.55 -19.20
N VAL A 29 -7.09 8.24 -19.51
CA VAL A 29 -6.16 8.82 -18.52
C VAL A 29 -6.12 10.32 -18.72
N SER A 30 -6.20 11.07 -17.61
CA SER A 30 -6.08 12.53 -17.57
C SER A 30 -5.16 12.99 -16.43
N GLY A 31 -4.94 14.29 -16.30
CA GLY A 31 -4.04 14.89 -15.31
C GLY A 31 -2.63 15.09 -15.86
N VAL A 32 -1.61 14.79 -15.07
CA VAL A 32 -0.18 14.94 -15.45
C VAL A 32 0.25 14.02 -16.60
N LYS A 33 -0.47 12.95 -16.84
CA LYS A 33 -0.44 12.15 -18.08
C LYS A 33 -1.81 12.17 -18.71
N GLN A 34 -1.86 12.20 -20.04
CA GLN A 34 -3.09 12.18 -20.80
C GLN A 34 -3.02 11.14 -21.90
N GLY A 35 -4.13 10.45 -22.18
CA GLY A 35 -4.18 9.48 -23.24
C GLY A 35 -5.29 8.44 -23.09
N LEU A 36 -5.29 7.49 -24.01
CA LEU A 36 -6.16 6.33 -24.02
C LEU A 36 -5.29 5.07 -23.97
N ALA A 37 -5.45 4.30 -22.92
CA ALA A 37 -4.78 3.02 -22.77
C ALA A 37 -5.64 1.91 -23.37
N THR A 38 -5.06 1.04 -24.20
CA THR A 38 -5.76 -0.15 -24.73
C THR A 38 -5.33 -1.38 -23.92
N LEU A 39 -6.31 -2.19 -23.52
CA LEU A 39 -6.13 -3.39 -22.72
C LEU A 39 -6.31 -4.65 -23.57
N LYS A 40 -5.46 -5.65 -23.36
CA LYS A 40 -5.55 -6.93 -24.09
C LYS A 40 -6.81 -7.71 -23.67
N ASN A 41 -6.93 -7.98 -22.37
CA ASN A 41 -8.02 -8.72 -21.77
C ASN A 41 -8.56 -7.94 -20.59
N VAL A 42 -9.89 -7.95 -20.44
CA VAL A 42 -10.57 -7.34 -19.28
C VAL A 42 -11.70 -8.23 -18.88
N SER A 43 -11.75 -8.64 -17.61
CA SER A 43 -12.82 -9.48 -17.08
C SER A 43 -13.09 -9.20 -15.60
N TYR A 44 -14.30 -9.53 -15.15
CA TYR A 44 -14.67 -9.61 -13.74
C TYR A 44 -15.20 -11.01 -13.36
N HIS A 45 -15.27 -11.92 -14.33
CA HIS A 45 -15.76 -13.27 -14.08
C HIS A 45 -14.66 -14.14 -13.45
N PRO A 46 -14.93 -14.79 -12.30
CA PRO A 46 -13.97 -15.69 -11.68
C PRO A 46 -13.54 -16.86 -12.58
N SER A 47 -14.44 -17.30 -13.48
CA SER A 47 -14.12 -18.34 -14.47
C SER A 47 -13.02 -17.95 -15.46
N ASP A 48 -12.84 -16.66 -15.69
CA ASP A 48 -11.88 -16.16 -16.66
C ASP A 48 -10.49 -15.92 -16.06
N LEU A 49 -10.36 -16.08 -14.74
CA LEU A 49 -9.12 -15.78 -14.01
C LEU A 49 -7.94 -16.60 -14.53
N LYS A 50 -8.15 -17.87 -14.88
CA LYS A 50 -7.15 -18.72 -15.50
C LYS A 50 -6.59 -18.07 -16.77
N ASP A 51 -7.45 -17.64 -17.68
CA ASP A 51 -7.05 -17.04 -18.96
C ASP A 51 -6.36 -15.67 -18.79
N ILE A 52 -6.64 -15.01 -17.68
CA ILE A 52 -6.03 -13.73 -17.31
C ILE A 52 -4.60 -13.93 -16.80
N VAL A 53 -4.32 -14.99 -16.01
CA VAL A 53 -3.08 -15.10 -15.23
C VAL A 53 -2.11 -16.19 -15.72
N GLN A 54 -2.55 -17.19 -16.50
CA GLN A 54 -1.72 -18.38 -16.81
C GLN A 54 -0.45 -18.06 -17.62
N ASP A 55 -0.48 -17.04 -18.48
CA ASP A 55 0.62 -16.71 -19.39
C ASP A 55 1.31 -15.36 -19.04
N VAL A 56 1.02 -14.79 -17.87
CA VAL A 56 1.62 -13.50 -17.49
C VAL A 56 3.00 -13.68 -16.86
N ASP A 57 3.86 -12.69 -17.04
CA ASP A 57 5.17 -12.65 -16.39
C ASP A 57 5.05 -12.18 -14.93
N CYS A 58 4.08 -11.31 -14.68
CA CYS A 58 3.85 -10.73 -13.37
C CYS A 58 2.37 -10.43 -13.14
N VAL A 59 1.87 -10.78 -11.97
CA VAL A 59 0.56 -10.34 -11.46
C VAL A 59 0.75 -9.12 -10.57
N LEU A 60 0.12 -8.01 -10.93
CA LEU A 60 0.13 -6.79 -10.13
C LEU A 60 -1.16 -6.71 -9.29
N VAL A 61 -1.04 -6.82 -7.98
CA VAL A 61 -2.16 -6.77 -7.05
C VAL A 61 -2.32 -5.33 -6.54
N ALA A 62 -3.22 -4.58 -7.15
CA ALA A 62 -3.60 -3.22 -6.77
C ALA A 62 -4.96 -3.22 -6.08
N ALA A 63 -5.05 -3.87 -4.94
CA ALA A 63 -6.26 -4.05 -4.16
C ALA A 63 -6.06 -3.52 -2.74
N ARG A 64 -7.15 -3.42 -1.98
CA ARG A 64 -7.08 -3.18 -0.55
C ARG A 64 -6.38 -4.34 0.17
N ALA A 65 -5.70 -4.07 1.28
CA ALA A 65 -4.90 -5.06 2.00
C ALA A 65 -5.69 -6.32 2.39
N PHE A 66 -6.98 -6.20 2.73
CA PHE A 66 -7.86 -7.34 3.00
C PHE A 66 -8.18 -8.19 1.76
N GLY A 67 -7.92 -7.67 0.58
CA GLY A 67 -8.08 -8.38 -0.70
C GLY A 67 -6.82 -9.09 -1.19
N HIS A 68 -5.65 -8.84 -0.58
CA HIS A 68 -4.39 -9.39 -1.07
C HIS A 68 -4.40 -10.92 -1.04
N GLU A 69 -4.60 -11.52 0.15
CA GLU A 69 -4.59 -12.97 0.30
C GLU A 69 -5.65 -13.66 -0.56
N PRO A 70 -6.94 -13.25 -0.56
CA PRO A 70 -7.96 -13.90 -1.39
C PRO A 70 -7.70 -13.81 -2.89
N LEU A 71 -7.18 -12.67 -3.38
CA LEU A 71 -6.84 -12.53 -4.80
C LEU A 71 -5.65 -13.39 -5.18
N ILE A 72 -4.60 -13.38 -4.37
CA ILE A 72 -3.41 -14.21 -4.59
C ILE A 72 -3.79 -15.69 -4.56
N GLU A 73 -4.53 -16.13 -3.55
CA GLU A 73 -5.01 -17.50 -3.45
C GLU A 73 -5.75 -17.96 -4.70
N SER A 74 -6.64 -17.11 -5.23
CA SER A 74 -7.38 -17.41 -6.45
C SER A 74 -6.51 -17.55 -7.69
N CYS A 75 -5.35 -16.86 -7.74
CA CYS A 75 -4.42 -16.90 -8.85
C CYS A 75 -3.47 -18.11 -8.81
N LEU A 76 -3.06 -18.56 -7.60
CA LEU A 76 -2.00 -19.55 -7.42
C LEU A 76 -2.14 -20.83 -8.25
N PRO A 77 -3.35 -21.44 -8.41
CA PRO A 77 -3.51 -22.66 -9.19
C PRO A 77 -3.19 -22.51 -10.68
N TYR A 78 -3.22 -21.29 -11.20
CA TYR A 78 -3.13 -21.00 -12.62
C TYR A 78 -1.83 -20.33 -13.04
N LEU A 79 -1.06 -19.81 -12.08
CA LEU A 79 0.20 -19.14 -12.38
C LEU A 79 1.22 -20.11 -12.95
N LYS A 80 1.94 -19.67 -13.99
CA LYS A 80 3.08 -20.43 -14.51
C LYS A 80 4.16 -20.57 -13.44
N GLU A 81 5.00 -21.55 -13.63
CA GLU A 81 6.14 -21.80 -12.76
C GLU A 81 7.05 -20.57 -12.67
N ASN A 82 7.52 -20.28 -11.46
CA ASN A 82 8.37 -19.12 -11.19
C ASN A 82 7.75 -17.75 -11.54
N ALA A 83 6.44 -17.58 -11.59
CA ALA A 83 5.81 -16.28 -11.80
C ALA A 83 6.12 -15.31 -10.64
N CYS A 84 5.96 -14.00 -10.91
CA CYS A 84 6.05 -12.98 -9.90
C CYS A 84 4.63 -12.46 -9.53
N ILE A 85 4.41 -12.20 -8.25
CA ILE A 85 3.25 -11.45 -7.77
C ILE A 85 3.80 -10.19 -7.12
N VAL A 86 3.27 -9.01 -7.47
CA VAL A 86 3.70 -7.76 -6.86
C VAL A 86 2.49 -7.04 -6.28
N VAL A 87 2.58 -6.74 -4.99
CA VAL A 87 1.53 -6.09 -4.23
C VAL A 87 1.84 -4.59 -4.12
N PHE A 88 0.90 -3.77 -4.56
CA PHE A 88 0.98 -2.31 -4.43
C PHE A 88 0.38 -1.86 -3.11
N THR A 89 1.20 -1.15 -2.34
CA THR A 89 1.08 -0.88 -0.93
C THR A 89 1.06 -2.20 -0.16
N GLY A 90 2.25 -2.72 0.08
CA GLY A 90 2.44 -4.09 0.54
C GLY A 90 1.74 -4.46 1.83
N TYR A 91 1.80 -3.62 2.87
CA TYR A 91 1.22 -3.92 4.18
C TYR A 91 1.60 -5.31 4.69
N TRP A 92 2.90 -5.65 4.63
CA TRP A 92 3.42 -6.95 5.06
C TRP A 92 2.89 -8.14 4.25
N ALA A 93 2.40 -7.89 3.02
CA ALA A 93 1.79 -8.92 2.20
C ALA A 93 2.75 -10.08 1.93
N ALA A 94 4.03 -9.80 1.75
CA ALA A 94 5.02 -10.84 1.51
C ALA A 94 5.07 -11.87 2.65
N PHE A 95 5.04 -11.43 3.91
CA PHE A 95 4.95 -12.35 5.05
C PHE A 95 3.59 -13.02 5.15
N ARG A 96 2.49 -12.25 5.00
CA ARG A 96 1.13 -12.75 5.15
C ARG A 96 0.75 -13.84 4.13
N VAL A 97 1.34 -13.82 2.93
CA VAL A 97 1.01 -14.82 1.89
C VAL A 97 1.87 -16.08 1.94
N GLN A 98 2.94 -16.14 2.74
CA GLN A 98 3.79 -17.34 2.84
C GLN A 98 3.03 -18.62 3.20
N PRO A 99 2.10 -18.61 4.19
CA PRO A 99 1.30 -19.78 4.48
C PRO A 99 0.46 -20.26 3.29
N LEU A 100 -0.02 -19.33 2.44
CA LEU A 100 -0.75 -19.67 1.22
C LEU A 100 0.17 -20.35 0.21
N LEU A 101 1.34 -19.77 -0.08
CA LEU A 101 2.30 -20.35 -1.02
C LEU A 101 2.69 -21.77 -0.59
N SER A 102 2.98 -21.97 0.70
CA SER A 102 3.31 -23.28 1.25
C SER A 102 2.16 -24.27 1.10
N ARG A 103 0.94 -23.88 1.43
CA ARG A 103 -0.26 -24.73 1.32
C ARG A 103 -0.52 -25.18 -0.12
N PHE A 104 -0.26 -24.32 -1.11
CA PHE A 104 -0.42 -24.64 -2.54
C PHE A 104 0.83 -25.28 -3.16
N GLY A 105 1.91 -25.50 -2.39
CA GLY A 105 3.17 -26.02 -2.93
C GLY A 105 3.85 -25.07 -3.92
N ARG A 106 3.58 -23.76 -3.83
CA ARG A 106 4.04 -22.73 -4.77
C ARG A 106 5.18 -21.89 -4.19
N THR A 107 6.17 -22.55 -3.61
CA THR A 107 7.40 -21.90 -3.13
C THR A 107 8.29 -21.37 -4.26
N ASP A 108 7.97 -21.70 -5.50
CA ASP A 108 8.57 -21.15 -6.72
C ASP A 108 8.18 -19.68 -6.97
N ILE A 109 7.03 -19.23 -6.46
CA ILE A 109 6.53 -17.87 -6.66
C ILE A 109 7.35 -16.86 -5.83
N THR A 110 7.67 -15.74 -6.46
CA THR A 110 8.28 -14.60 -5.78
C THR A 110 7.22 -13.55 -5.49
N VAL A 111 7.10 -13.14 -4.25
CA VAL A 111 6.19 -12.05 -3.85
C VAL A 111 6.98 -10.75 -3.75
N GLY A 112 6.72 -9.83 -4.66
CA GLY A 112 7.23 -8.47 -4.61
C GLY A 112 6.31 -7.57 -3.82
N GLU A 113 6.88 -6.60 -3.14
CA GLU A 113 6.16 -5.63 -2.33
C GLU A 113 6.67 -4.23 -2.64
N MET A 114 5.75 -3.33 -2.97
CA MET A 114 6.06 -1.91 -3.14
C MET A 114 5.59 -1.11 -1.93
N THR A 115 6.38 -0.14 -1.55
CA THR A 115 6.06 0.76 -0.43
C THR A 115 4.69 1.39 -0.58
N LEU A 116 4.40 1.95 -1.75
CA LEU A 116 3.19 2.72 -2.04
C LEU A 116 2.75 2.52 -3.49
N LEU A 117 1.62 3.13 -3.88
CA LEU A 117 1.26 3.25 -5.30
C LEU A 117 2.24 4.19 -6.04
N PRO A 118 2.65 3.84 -7.26
CA PRO A 118 3.60 4.64 -8.05
C PRO A 118 3.06 5.99 -8.51
N LEU A 119 1.75 6.12 -8.51
CA LEU A 119 1.02 7.30 -8.96
C LEU A 119 0.05 7.75 -7.88
N ALA A 120 -0.05 9.06 -7.66
CA ALA A 120 -1.20 9.65 -7.01
C ALA A 120 -2.30 9.73 -8.05
N CYS A 121 -3.37 8.96 -7.89
CA CYS A 121 -4.44 8.89 -8.88
C CYS A 121 -5.79 8.66 -8.21
N GLN A 122 -6.84 9.06 -8.91
CA GLN A 122 -8.23 8.83 -8.50
C GLN A 122 -9.08 8.44 -9.71
N MET A 123 -10.14 7.68 -9.47
CA MET A 123 -11.12 7.37 -10.48
C MET A 123 -12.12 8.53 -10.58
N LEU A 124 -12.23 9.17 -11.73
CA LEU A 124 -13.23 10.22 -12.02
C LEU A 124 -14.57 9.62 -12.45
N GLY A 125 -14.57 8.37 -12.86
CA GLY A 125 -15.74 7.62 -13.27
C GLY A 125 -15.33 6.30 -13.91
N PRO A 126 -16.27 5.39 -14.20
CA PRO A 126 -15.96 4.12 -14.82
C PRO A 126 -15.16 4.28 -16.11
N GLY A 127 -13.98 3.68 -16.18
CA GLY A 127 -13.10 3.78 -17.34
C GLY A 127 -12.32 5.09 -17.48
N HIS A 128 -12.34 5.98 -16.47
CA HIS A 128 -11.59 7.22 -16.48
C HIS A 128 -10.80 7.42 -15.17
N VAL A 129 -9.50 7.53 -15.28
CA VAL A 129 -8.56 7.76 -14.17
C VAL A 129 -7.85 9.09 -14.36
N GLU A 130 -7.79 9.90 -13.31
CA GLU A 130 -6.95 11.08 -13.24
C GLU A 130 -5.67 10.76 -12.48
N ILE A 131 -4.53 11.16 -13.04
CA ILE A 131 -3.22 11.06 -12.38
C ILE A 131 -2.83 12.47 -11.94
N SER A 132 -2.87 12.74 -10.65
CA SER A 132 -2.52 14.05 -10.07
C SER A 132 -1.03 14.21 -9.78
N GLY A 133 -0.29 13.10 -9.65
CA GLY A 133 1.15 13.13 -9.40
C GLY A 133 1.82 11.79 -9.69
N LYS A 134 3.14 11.87 -9.91
CA LYS A 134 4.01 10.71 -10.06
C LYS A 134 5.14 10.83 -9.04
N LYS A 135 5.42 9.77 -8.31
CA LYS A 135 6.57 9.72 -7.42
C LYS A 135 7.86 9.68 -8.25
N SER A 136 8.87 10.45 -7.83
CA SER A 136 10.17 10.50 -8.50
C SER A 136 10.94 9.20 -8.39
N LYS A 137 10.80 8.52 -7.25
CA LYS A 137 11.41 7.22 -6.97
C LYS A 137 10.47 6.36 -6.13
N MET A 138 10.68 5.04 -6.12
CA MET A 138 9.90 4.10 -5.33
C MET A 138 10.68 2.82 -5.07
N ARG A 139 10.67 2.38 -3.81
CA ARG A 139 11.29 1.14 -3.38
C ARG A 139 10.42 -0.05 -3.75
N ILE A 140 11.08 -1.12 -4.21
CA ILE A 140 10.49 -2.45 -4.35
C ILE A 140 11.41 -3.46 -3.66
N ALA A 141 10.83 -4.41 -2.96
CA ALA A 141 11.52 -5.57 -2.41
C ALA A 141 10.86 -6.86 -2.91
N GLY A 142 11.53 -7.97 -2.76
CA GLY A 142 10.99 -9.29 -3.08
C GLY A 142 11.25 -10.28 -1.96
N TYR A 143 10.33 -11.21 -1.78
CA TYR A 143 10.47 -12.32 -0.86
C TYR A 143 10.27 -13.65 -1.61
N PRO A 144 11.18 -14.60 -1.52
CA PRO A 144 12.47 -14.50 -0.82
C PRO A 144 13.38 -13.42 -1.43
N LYS A 145 14.21 -12.80 -0.58
CA LYS A 145 15.14 -11.71 -1.00
C LYS A 145 16.07 -12.15 -2.13
N SER A 146 16.51 -13.40 -2.12
CA SER A 146 17.35 -13.98 -3.17
C SER A 146 16.76 -13.89 -4.58
N ARG A 147 15.43 -13.68 -4.70
CA ARG A 147 14.72 -13.53 -5.97
C ARG A 147 14.24 -12.10 -6.24
N ALA A 148 14.55 -11.13 -5.36
CA ALA A 148 14.07 -9.75 -5.47
C ALA A 148 14.51 -9.07 -6.77
N ALA A 149 15.72 -9.36 -7.27
CA ALA A 149 16.20 -8.84 -8.53
C ALA A 149 15.27 -9.18 -9.70
N ARG A 150 14.68 -10.38 -9.73
CA ARG A 150 13.75 -10.80 -10.78
C ARG A 150 12.48 -9.92 -10.80
N VAL A 151 11.91 -9.61 -9.65
CA VAL A 151 10.75 -8.72 -9.55
C VAL A 151 11.09 -7.33 -10.07
N TYR A 152 12.23 -6.80 -9.65
CA TYR A 152 12.73 -5.51 -10.09
C TYR A 152 12.93 -5.44 -11.59
N GLU A 153 13.66 -6.40 -12.18
CA GLU A 153 13.94 -6.45 -13.62
C GLU A 153 12.65 -6.58 -14.46
N THR A 154 11.67 -7.32 -13.95
CA THR A 154 10.37 -7.47 -14.62
C THR A 154 9.61 -6.14 -14.66
N LEU A 155 9.67 -5.31 -13.60
CA LEU A 155 8.87 -4.10 -13.51
C LEU A 155 9.61 -2.83 -13.90
N LYS A 156 10.93 -2.79 -13.85
CA LYS A 156 11.73 -1.60 -14.18
C LYS A 156 11.42 -1.00 -15.55
N PRO A 157 11.20 -1.80 -16.63
CA PRO A 157 10.80 -1.26 -17.93
C PRO A 157 9.45 -0.53 -17.91
N VAL A 158 8.52 -0.97 -17.03
CA VAL A 158 7.17 -0.38 -16.91
C VAL A 158 7.16 0.79 -15.94
N LEU A 159 7.95 0.71 -14.89
CA LEU A 159 8.03 1.68 -13.79
C LEU A 159 9.49 2.13 -13.60
N PRO A 160 10.01 3.01 -14.46
CA PRO A 160 11.42 3.40 -14.45
C PRO A 160 11.88 4.10 -13.17
N GLN A 161 10.96 4.60 -12.34
CA GLN A 161 11.25 5.19 -11.02
C GLN A 161 11.53 4.15 -9.93
N LEU A 162 11.40 2.84 -10.22
CA LEU A 162 11.71 1.81 -9.24
C LEU A 162 13.21 1.74 -8.95
N PHE A 163 13.52 1.51 -7.67
CA PHE A 163 14.83 1.04 -7.23
C PHE A 163 14.64 -0.20 -6.35
N LEU A 164 15.56 -1.14 -6.50
CA LEU A 164 15.60 -2.33 -5.65
C LEU A 164 16.17 -1.91 -4.29
N GLY A 165 15.44 -2.18 -3.23
CA GLY A 165 15.85 -1.86 -1.87
C GLY A 165 15.71 -3.05 -0.95
N GLY A 166 16.64 -3.21 -0.05
CA GLY A 166 16.66 -4.07 1.12
C GLY A 166 15.77 -5.31 1.13
N THR A 167 14.87 -5.32 2.07
CA THR A 167 13.93 -6.42 2.34
C THR A 167 12.49 -5.92 2.36
N VAL A 168 11.56 -6.81 2.60
CA VAL A 168 10.13 -6.46 2.80
C VAL A 168 9.89 -5.72 4.13
N LEU A 169 10.84 -5.69 5.06
CA LEU A 169 10.78 -4.84 6.23
C LEU A 169 10.81 -3.36 5.81
N GLU A 170 11.73 -3.00 4.90
CA GLU A 170 11.81 -1.62 4.42
C GLU A 170 10.54 -1.22 3.68
N THR A 171 10.02 -2.03 2.77
CA THR A 171 8.82 -1.65 2.00
C THR A 171 7.59 -1.48 2.87
N SER A 172 7.44 -2.28 3.91
CA SER A 172 6.30 -2.21 4.82
C SER A 172 6.43 -1.08 5.85
N LEU A 173 7.63 -0.88 6.41
CA LEU A 173 7.88 0.21 7.37
C LEU A 173 7.96 1.58 6.70
N GLU A 174 8.35 1.66 5.42
CA GLU A 174 8.39 2.90 4.65
C GLU A 174 6.98 3.40 4.24
N ASN A 175 5.93 2.61 4.42
CA ASN A 175 4.56 3.02 4.11
C ASN A 175 4.06 4.08 5.11
N TYR A 176 4.08 5.34 4.71
CA TYR A 176 3.66 6.47 5.55
C TYR A 176 2.15 6.71 5.55
N ASN A 177 1.34 6.02 4.75
CA ASN A 177 -0.10 6.26 4.68
C ASN A 177 -0.78 6.14 6.06
N PRO A 178 -0.56 5.09 6.88
CA PRO A 178 -1.16 5.00 8.21
C PRO A 178 -0.76 6.16 9.13
N ILE A 179 0.48 6.64 9.00
CA ILE A 179 1.04 7.72 9.79
C ILE A 179 0.36 9.07 9.47
N MET A 180 0.01 9.28 8.19
CA MET A 180 -0.62 10.53 7.73
C MET A 180 -2.14 10.49 7.84
N HIS A 181 -2.77 9.44 7.33
CA HIS A 181 -4.22 9.43 7.16
C HIS A 181 -4.98 9.24 8.47
N VAL A 182 -4.50 8.37 9.35
CA VAL A 182 -5.23 8.03 10.58
C VAL A 182 -5.38 9.24 11.52
N PRO A 183 -4.32 10.02 11.81
CA PRO A 183 -4.46 11.25 12.60
C PRO A 183 -5.28 12.32 11.88
N ILE A 184 -5.01 12.59 10.59
CA ILE A 184 -5.76 13.62 9.85
C ILE A 184 -7.26 13.31 9.89
N ALA A 185 -7.66 12.07 9.64
CA ALA A 185 -9.07 11.69 9.65
C ALA A 185 -9.70 11.81 11.05
N LEU A 186 -9.00 11.34 12.11
CA LEU A 186 -9.51 11.37 13.47
C LEU A 186 -9.83 12.81 13.92
N PHE A 187 -8.91 13.72 13.68
CA PHE A 187 -9.07 15.11 14.13
C PHE A 187 -9.94 15.97 13.21
N ASN A 188 -10.47 15.38 12.12
CA ASN A 188 -11.36 16.05 11.19
C ASN A 188 -12.68 15.30 10.94
N LEU A 189 -13.09 14.39 11.84
CA LEU A 189 -14.30 13.58 11.68
C LEU A 189 -15.55 14.41 11.35
N GLY A 190 -15.78 15.50 12.07
CA GLY A 190 -16.94 16.35 11.81
C GLY A 190 -16.91 17.05 10.45
N GLN A 191 -15.74 17.30 9.87
CA GLN A 191 -15.61 17.83 8.51
C GLN A 191 -15.82 16.72 7.48
N LEU A 192 -15.26 15.54 7.72
CA LEU A 192 -15.45 14.37 6.84
C LEU A 192 -16.92 13.98 6.73
N GLU A 193 -17.69 13.99 7.83
CA GLU A 193 -19.11 13.71 7.80
C GLU A 193 -19.92 14.76 7.04
N LYS A 194 -19.61 16.05 7.25
CA LYS A 194 -20.38 17.17 6.68
C LYS A 194 -20.01 17.49 5.23
N LYS A 195 -18.74 17.29 4.85
CA LYS A 195 -18.18 17.77 3.58
C LYS A 195 -17.46 16.66 2.80
N LEU A 196 -17.94 15.42 2.88
CA LEU A 196 -17.28 14.24 2.29
C LEU A 196 -16.81 14.43 0.84
N LYS A 197 -17.56 15.16 0.03
CA LYS A 197 -17.28 15.38 -1.41
C LYS A 197 -16.46 16.64 -1.72
N THR A 198 -16.15 17.46 -0.74
CA THR A 198 -15.47 18.76 -0.94
C THR A 198 -14.31 19.03 0.00
N PHE A 199 -14.17 18.24 1.07
CA PHE A 199 -13.10 18.40 2.04
C PHE A 199 -11.76 17.96 1.45
N LYS A 200 -10.84 18.91 1.33
CA LYS A 200 -9.48 18.64 0.83
C LYS A 200 -8.65 18.00 1.93
N PHE A 201 -8.64 16.69 1.92
CA PHE A 201 -8.20 15.83 3.02
C PHE A 201 -6.90 16.26 3.68
N TYR A 202 -5.85 16.43 2.88
CA TYR A 202 -4.55 16.87 3.40
C TYR A 202 -4.53 18.38 3.68
N HIS A 203 -4.90 19.17 2.69
CA HIS A 203 -4.72 20.62 2.73
C HIS A 203 -5.59 21.33 3.77
N GLU A 204 -6.86 20.92 3.92
CA GLU A 204 -7.77 21.45 4.95
C GLU A 204 -7.65 20.70 6.28
N GLY A 205 -7.27 19.42 6.26
CA GLY A 205 -7.21 18.56 7.44
C GLY A 205 -5.96 18.72 8.28
N ILE A 206 -4.87 19.25 7.70
CA ILE A 206 -3.65 19.47 8.47
C ILE A 206 -3.68 20.79 9.26
N SER A 207 -3.25 20.73 10.50
CA SER A 207 -2.92 21.87 11.34
C SER A 207 -1.61 21.62 12.07
N PRO A 208 -0.96 22.63 12.68
CA PRO A 208 0.23 22.40 13.49
C PRO A 208 0.03 21.34 14.59
N LEU A 209 -1.15 21.31 15.21
CA LEU A 209 -1.46 20.32 16.27
C LEU A 209 -1.65 18.91 15.70
N VAL A 210 -2.27 18.76 14.54
CA VAL A 210 -2.39 17.45 13.85
C VAL A 210 -1.02 16.97 13.40
N ALA A 211 -0.16 17.87 12.93
CA ALA A 211 1.21 17.55 12.56
C ALA A 211 2.02 17.00 13.75
N ASN A 212 1.86 17.55 14.95
CA ASN A 212 2.51 17.04 16.16
C ASN A 212 2.10 15.58 16.46
N VAL A 213 0.84 15.21 16.19
CA VAL A 213 0.40 13.81 16.37
C VAL A 213 1.00 12.90 15.30
N ILE A 214 1.08 13.36 14.06
CA ILE A 214 1.78 12.64 12.98
C ILE A 214 3.24 12.40 13.36
N ASP A 215 3.93 13.43 13.82
CA ASP A 215 5.34 13.34 14.23
C ASP A 215 5.55 12.39 15.41
N ALA A 216 4.63 12.36 16.38
CA ALA A 216 4.69 11.44 17.51
C ALA A 216 4.56 9.96 17.06
N VAL A 217 3.58 9.65 16.20
CA VAL A 217 3.38 8.30 15.66
C VAL A 217 4.54 7.89 14.76
N ASP A 218 5.04 8.83 13.95
CA ASP A 218 6.18 8.58 13.09
C ASP A 218 7.48 8.33 13.89
N SER A 219 7.67 9.03 15.01
CA SER A 219 8.80 8.79 15.91
C SER A 219 8.81 7.37 16.46
N GLU A 220 7.65 6.80 16.82
CA GLU A 220 7.53 5.41 17.27
C GLU A 220 7.88 4.43 16.14
N ARG A 221 7.42 4.70 14.91
CA ARG A 221 7.82 3.91 13.73
C ARG A 221 9.33 4.02 13.46
N MET A 222 9.91 5.21 13.60
CA MET A 222 11.35 5.43 13.43
C MET A 222 12.17 4.66 14.47
N SER A 223 11.69 4.54 15.72
CA SER A 223 12.33 3.70 16.74
C SER A 223 12.34 2.21 16.34
N LEU A 224 11.27 1.73 15.69
CA LEU A 224 11.23 0.36 15.15
C LEU A 224 12.18 0.19 13.95
N ILE A 225 12.30 1.19 13.10
CA ILE A 225 13.26 1.24 11.98
C ILE A 225 14.70 1.18 12.50
N GLU A 226 15.01 1.99 13.51
CA GLU A 226 16.32 2.00 14.17
C GLU A 226 16.61 0.63 14.85
N MET A 227 15.61 0.02 15.49
CA MET A 227 15.75 -1.31 16.07
C MET A 227 16.20 -2.36 15.05
N PHE A 228 15.69 -2.30 13.82
CA PHE A 228 16.06 -3.19 12.73
C PHE A 228 17.32 -2.76 11.97
N ASP A 229 18.01 -1.70 12.38
CA ASP A 229 19.18 -1.12 11.69
C ASP A 229 18.89 -0.76 10.21
N LEU A 230 17.68 -0.26 9.93
CA LEU A 230 17.27 0.12 8.57
C LEU A 230 17.53 1.60 8.29
N ASP A 231 17.98 1.89 7.07
CA ASP A 231 18.18 3.27 6.58
C ASP A 231 16.90 3.75 5.87
N LEU A 232 15.94 4.23 6.65
CA LEU A 232 14.68 4.77 6.17
C LEU A 232 14.43 6.18 6.73
N MET A 233 13.70 6.97 5.95
CA MET A 233 13.36 8.35 6.29
C MET A 233 12.11 8.44 7.15
N SER A 234 11.95 9.58 7.84
CA SER A 234 10.69 9.97 8.44
C SER A 234 9.60 10.12 7.37
N ALA A 235 8.32 10.00 7.75
CA ALA A 235 7.19 10.18 6.84
C ALA A 235 7.22 11.56 6.17
N ARG A 236 7.58 12.60 6.92
CA ARG A 236 7.78 13.96 6.40
C ARG A 236 8.85 14.01 5.32
N ASP A 237 10.02 13.46 5.63
CA ASP A 237 11.18 13.54 4.73
C ASP A 237 10.95 12.70 3.46
N MET A 238 10.21 11.60 3.57
CA MET A 238 9.77 10.81 2.40
C MET A 238 8.84 11.61 1.48
N VAL A 239 7.87 12.34 2.02
CA VAL A 239 7.00 13.20 1.19
C VAL A 239 7.80 14.29 0.52
N SER A 240 8.73 14.92 1.26
CA SER A 240 9.64 15.92 0.72
C SER A 240 10.45 15.37 -0.46
N ASP A 241 11.08 14.22 -0.28
CA ASP A 241 11.97 13.59 -1.25
C ASP A 241 11.19 13.00 -2.47
N TYR A 242 10.07 12.32 -2.24
CA TYR A 242 9.34 11.65 -3.32
C TYR A 242 8.54 12.60 -4.22
N TYR A 243 8.18 13.77 -3.70
CA TYR A 243 7.39 14.78 -4.42
C TYR A 243 8.10 16.12 -4.57
N GLU A 244 9.38 16.19 -4.20
CA GLU A 244 10.19 17.42 -4.30
C GLU A 244 9.47 18.60 -3.61
N THR A 245 8.99 18.36 -2.38
CA THR A 245 8.18 19.30 -1.61
C THR A 245 9.04 19.96 -0.52
N GLU A 246 9.09 21.29 -0.50
CA GLU A 246 9.86 22.05 0.47
C GLU A 246 9.05 22.39 1.73
N GLY A 247 9.71 22.40 2.89
CA GLY A 247 9.18 22.78 4.19
C GLY A 247 10.11 22.35 5.32
N THR A 248 9.99 22.98 6.47
CA THR A 248 10.82 22.72 7.67
C THR A 248 10.09 21.89 8.72
N SER A 249 8.78 21.70 8.56
CA SER A 249 7.90 20.95 9.47
C SER A 249 6.93 20.07 8.68
N THR A 250 6.40 19.04 9.32
CA THR A 250 5.34 18.19 8.76
C THR A 250 4.14 18.99 8.30
N TYR A 251 3.77 20.04 9.05
CA TYR A 251 2.70 20.96 8.65
C TYR A 251 3.00 21.64 7.32
N GLU A 252 4.19 22.24 7.18
CA GLU A 252 4.59 22.95 5.96
C GLU A 252 4.71 22.02 4.76
N ILE A 253 5.33 20.84 4.92
CA ILE A 253 5.45 19.84 3.87
C ILE A 253 4.06 19.44 3.35
N ILE A 254 3.10 19.13 4.22
CA ILE A 254 1.76 18.74 3.80
C ILE A 254 1.02 19.93 3.14
N LYS A 255 1.19 21.14 3.63
CA LYS A 255 0.61 22.36 3.02
C LYS A 255 1.16 22.65 1.63
N ASN A 256 2.45 22.39 1.42
CA ASN A 256 3.14 22.65 0.16
C ASN A 256 3.04 21.48 -0.84
N TRP A 257 2.50 20.33 -0.41
CA TRP A 257 2.40 19.12 -1.23
C TRP A 257 1.38 19.29 -2.37
N ARG A 258 1.88 19.73 -3.54
CA ARG A 258 1.05 20.10 -4.71
C ARG A 258 0.21 18.94 -5.25
N ALA A 259 0.75 17.72 -5.26
CA ALA A 259 0.08 16.55 -5.84
C ALA A 259 -1.24 16.20 -5.14
N VAL A 260 -1.42 16.60 -3.87
CA VAL A 260 -2.61 16.29 -3.07
C VAL A 260 -3.37 17.52 -2.60
N LYS A 261 -3.01 18.71 -3.10
CA LYS A 261 -3.62 19.99 -2.68
C LYS A 261 -5.14 19.99 -2.83
N GLU A 262 -5.64 19.47 -3.93
CA GLU A 262 -7.08 19.40 -4.25
C GLU A 262 -7.68 18.01 -3.95
N TYR A 263 -6.91 17.14 -3.30
CA TYR A 263 -7.32 15.75 -3.12
C TYR A 263 -8.46 15.64 -2.10
N VAL A 264 -9.59 15.14 -2.58
CA VAL A 264 -10.75 14.76 -1.77
C VAL A 264 -10.74 13.25 -1.63
N LEU A 265 -10.56 12.75 -0.42
CA LEU A 265 -10.52 11.30 -0.16
C LEU A 265 -11.93 10.70 -0.33
N PRO A 266 -12.15 9.83 -1.33
CA PRO A 266 -13.52 9.45 -1.73
C PRO A 266 -14.25 8.59 -0.69
N ASN A 267 -13.53 7.88 0.14
CA ASN A 267 -14.08 7.07 1.23
C ASN A 267 -13.07 6.99 2.41
N PRO A 268 -12.93 8.08 3.17
CA PRO A 268 -11.88 8.18 4.19
C PRO A 268 -11.95 7.05 5.23
N LEU A 269 -13.14 6.66 5.68
CA LEU A 269 -13.27 5.60 6.68
C LEU A 269 -12.77 4.24 6.17
N SER A 270 -12.98 3.95 4.89
CA SER A 270 -12.48 2.69 4.30
C SER A 270 -10.95 2.64 4.26
N TYR A 271 -10.28 3.79 3.96
CA TYR A 271 -8.82 3.89 3.99
C TYR A 271 -8.30 3.74 5.42
N VAL A 272 -8.87 4.49 6.35
CA VAL A 272 -8.46 4.46 7.75
C VAL A 272 -8.62 3.06 8.37
N ARG A 273 -9.71 2.35 8.08
CA ARG A 273 -9.92 0.97 8.55
C ARG A 273 -8.83 0.02 8.07
N GLU A 274 -8.44 0.12 6.81
CA GLU A 274 -7.33 -0.65 6.26
C GLU A 274 -6.00 -0.33 6.96
N GLU A 275 -5.71 0.97 7.12
CA GLU A 275 -4.48 1.46 7.69
C GLU A 275 -4.35 1.18 9.20
N LEU A 276 -5.47 1.14 9.91
CA LEU A 276 -5.52 0.65 11.29
C LEU A 276 -5.21 -0.85 11.33
N LEU A 277 -5.93 -1.65 10.53
CA LEU A 277 -5.86 -3.12 10.60
C LEU A 277 -4.52 -3.69 10.11
N TYR A 278 -3.93 -3.11 9.08
CA TYR A 278 -2.75 -3.65 8.39
C TYR A 278 -1.50 -2.76 8.55
N GLY A 279 -1.66 -1.56 9.08
CA GLY A 279 -0.58 -0.60 9.31
C GLY A 279 -0.31 -0.40 10.80
N LEU A 280 -1.09 0.45 11.48
CA LEU A 280 -0.80 0.86 12.85
C LEU A 280 -0.83 -0.30 13.85
N VAL A 281 -1.80 -1.21 13.76
CA VAL A 281 -1.85 -2.39 14.66
C VAL A 281 -0.63 -3.28 14.45
N THR A 282 -0.23 -3.48 13.21
CA THR A 282 0.97 -4.28 12.89
C THR A 282 2.23 -3.64 13.46
N THR A 283 2.42 -2.34 13.21
CA THR A 283 3.56 -1.57 13.74
C THR A 283 3.60 -1.61 15.27
N ALA A 284 2.47 -1.32 15.93
CA ALA A 284 2.40 -1.35 17.40
C ALA A 284 2.63 -2.75 17.98
N SER A 285 2.19 -3.82 17.30
CA SER A 285 2.42 -5.18 17.77
C SER A 285 3.88 -5.63 17.61
N LEU A 286 4.58 -5.14 16.58
CA LEU A 286 6.03 -5.33 16.44
C LEU A 286 6.80 -4.54 17.51
N CYS A 287 6.37 -3.32 17.81
CA CYS A 287 6.93 -2.54 18.92
C CYS A 287 6.78 -3.30 20.25
N ASP A 288 5.60 -3.85 20.54
CA ASP A 288 5.38 -4.66 21.74
C ASP A 288 6.27 -5.89 21.80
N LEU A 289 6.40 -6.61 20.68
CA LEU A 289 7.27 -7.79 20.60
C LEU A 289 8.74 -7.45 20.92
N LEU A 290 9.20 -6.28 20.46
CA LEU A 290 10.60 -5.85 20.58
C LEU A 290 10.85 -4.91 21.76
N GLY A 291 9.85 -4.67 22.63
CA GLY A 291 9.98 -3.83 23.82
C GLY A 291 10.13 -2.33 23.54
N ILE A 292 9.61 -1.86 22.39
CA ILE A 292 9.63 -0.45 21.99
C ILE A 292 8.33 0.22 22.44
N PRO A 293 8.37 1.39 23.09
CA PRO A 293 7.15 2.17 23.40
C PRO A 293 6.39 2.57 22.13
N ALA A 294 5.06 2.42 22.13
CA ALA A 294 4.18 2.78 21.02
C ALA A 294 2.86 3.41 21.52
N GLU A 295 2.96 4.36 22.44
CA GLU A 295 1.82 4.93 23.16
C GLU A 295 0.93 5.82 22.27
N ALA A 296 1.55 6.64 21.40
CA ALA A 296 0.81 7.49 20.47
C ALA A 296 0.04 6.64 19.46
N THR A 297 0.68 5.62 18.89
CA THR A 297 0.06 4.68 17.95
C THR A 297 -1.10 3.92 18.60
N LYS A 298 -0.89 3.36 19.80
CA LYS A 298 -1.94 2.64 20.54
C LYS A 298 -3.10 3.55 20.93
N THR A 299 -2.83 4.81 21.28
CA THR A 299 -3.86 5.81 21.58
C THR A 299 -4.73 6.10 20.37
N LEU A 300 -4.14 6.23 19.17
CA LEU A 300 -4.92 6.38 17.94
C LEU A 300 -5.78 5.15 17.64
N ILE A 301 -5.23 3.95 17.78
CA ILE A 301 -5.97 2.69 17.58
C ILE A 301 -7.15 2.60 18.55
N ALA A 302 -6.94 2.94 19.82
CA ALA A 302 -7.99 2.94 20.85
C ALA A 302 -9.07 4.00 20.56
N SER A 303 -8.67 5.22 20.18
CA SER A 303 -9.59 6.31 19.83
C SER A 303 -10.48 5.92 18.64
N TRP A 304 -9.90 5.36 17.58
CA TRP A 304 -10.65 4.85 16.42
C TRP A 304 -11.53 3.66 16.77
N SER A 305 -11.11 2.82 17.72
CA SER A 305 -11.95 1.71 18.18
C SER A 305 -13.23 2.20 18.84
N ILE A 306 -13.16 3.33 19.57
CA ILE A 306 -14.34 3.99 20.16
C ILE A 306 -15.21 4.62 19.05
N VAL A 307 -14.60 5.39 18.15
CA VAL A 307 -15.30 6.11 17.06
C VAL A 307 -16.09 5.17 16.15
N ASP A 308 -15.49 4.06 15.76
CA ASP A 308 -16.07 3.15 14.76
C ASP A 308 -16.77 1.93 15.37
N GLY A 309 -16.74 1.78 16.71
CA GLY A 309 -17.32 0.65 17.43
C GLY A 309 -16.64 -0.70 17.12
N VAL A 310 -15.39 -0.68 16.69
CA VAL A 310 -14.62 -1.84 16.24
C VAL A 310 -13.36 -1.99 17.08
N ASN A 311 -13.17 -3.15 17.71
CA ASN A 311 -11.90 -3.42 18.38
C ASN A 311 -10.79 -3.68 17.34
N TYR A 312 -10.12 -2.62 16.93
CA TYR A 312 -9.05 -2.69 15.92
C TYR A 312 -7.85 -3.49 16.41
N TRP A 313 -7.50 -3.38 17.68
CA TRP A 313 -6.40 -4.16 18.25
C TRP A 313 -6.62 -5.67 18.16
N GLN A 314 -7.86 -6.10 18.36
CA GLN A 314 -8.20 -7.53 18.25
C GLN A 314 -8.27 -8.02 16.80
N LYS A 315 -8.78 -7.17 15.88
CA LYS A 315 -9.04 -7.56 14.49
C LYS A 315 -7.85 -7.34 13.55
N GLY A 316 -6.91 -6.48 13.93
CA GLY A 316 -5.78 -6.12 13.08
C GLY A 316 -4.76 -7.24 12.91
N VAL A 317 -3.93 -7.09 11.91
CA VAL A 317 -2.79 -7.97 11.65
C VAL A 317 -1.72 -7.71 12.72
N LYS A 318 -1.33 -8.74 13.43
CA LYS A 318 -0.27 -8.69 14.44
C LYS A 318 0.85 -9.66 14.08
N VAL A 319 1.82 -9.76 14.95
CA VAL A 319 3.04 -10.57 14.79
C VAL A 319 2.77 -12.05 14.53
N ASP A 320 1.69 -12.60 15.11
CA ASP A 320 1.23 -13.98 14.86
C ASP A 320 0.87 -14.22 13.38
N ARG A 321 0.15 -13.28 12.78
CA ARG A 321 -0.22 -13.36 11.36
C ARG A 321 0.93 -13.06 10.40
N LEU A 322 1.99 -12.45 10.88
CA LEU A 322 3.23 -12.26 10.11
C LEU A 322 4.15 -13.49 10.21
N GLY A 323 3.88 -14.42 11.13
CA GLY A 323 4.74 -15.55 11.41
C GLY A 323 6.03 -15.19 12.16
N VAL A 324 6.01 -14.07 12.90
CA VAL A 324 7.17 -13.56 13.65
C VAL A 324 6.93 -13.56 15.17
N GLU A 325 5.84 -14.14 15.65
CA GLU A 325 5.53 -14.23 17.07
C GLU A 325 6.64 -14.98 17.82
N GLY A 326 7.14 -14.37 18.89
CA GLY A 326 8.19 -14.93 19.73
C GLY A 326 9.60 -14.86 19.15
N LEU A 327 9.76 -14.33 17.94
CA LEU A 327 11.09 -14.10 17.35
C LEU A 327 11.72 -12.83 17.91
N ASP A 328 13.03 -12.85 18.04
CA ASP A 328 13.81 -11.66 18.33
C ASP A 328 14.12 -10.85 17.06
N LYS A 329 14.79 -9.70 17.25
CA LYS A 329 15.20 -8.80 16.16
C LYS A 329 15.97 -9.52 15.06
N ASP A 330 16.99 -10.29 15.45
CA ASP A 330 17.92 -10.91 14.49
C ASP A 330 17.24 -12.04 13.71
N GLU A 331 16.35 -12.78 14.36
CA GLU A 331 15.52 -13.81 13.74
C GLU A 331 14.53 -13.21 12.72
N ILE A 332 13.92 -12.06 13.03
CA ILE A 332 13.03 -11.35 12.08
C ILE A 332 13.82 -10.84 10.88
N ILE A 333 15.00 -10.26 11.10
CA ILE A 333 15.89 -9.82 9.99
C ILE A 333 16.32 -11.03 9.14
N ALA A 334 16.71 -12.14 9.77
CA ALA A 334 17.07 -13.37 9.06
C ALA A 334 15.91 -13.87 8.20
N LEU A 335 14.69 -13.93 8.76
CA LEU A 335 13.49 -14.31 8.01
C LEU A 335 13.28 -13.41 6.80
N ALA A 336 13.39 -12.10 6.94
CA ALA A 336 13.21 -11.15 5.86
C ALA A 336 14.29 -11.22 4.77
N THR A 337 15.47 -11.76 5.10
CA THR A 337 16.63 -11.87 4.19
C THR A 337 16.75 -13.22 3.51
N THR A 338 15.99 -14.22 3.96
CA THR A 338 15.96 -15.55 3.31
C THR A 338 15.44 -15.47 1.89
#